data_8b582c02453aa4bd7596ee480336726d
#
_entry.id   8b582c02453aa4bd7596ee480336726d
#
_cell.length_a   1.000
_cell.length_b   1.000
_cell.length_c   1.000
_cell.angle_alpha   90.00
_cell.angle_beta   90.00
_cell.angle_gamma   90.00
#
_symmetry.space_group_name_H-M   'P 1'
#
loop_
_entity.id
_entity.type
_entity.pdbx_description
1 polymer ?
#
loop_
_entity_poly.entity_id
_entity_poly.type
_entity_poly.pdbx_seq_one_letter_code
_entity_poly.pdbx_strand_id
1 'polypeptide(L)'
;NAMMDAKGEEGSFFDDEAIKDYGTKLIGNFEITNEQDIPVGGYVSPGHNSAYYDEVENKYYIIFHARFPNKGEHNEVRVHQLFFNSDGWPVIAPLRYAGESLTALETEEIAGDYRFYKMDNAIDADYEEELALTLTTTHLAYGQGGGYWKGSELPNESSLVLNFTEYNGYFVRQWDEVNGVETTTFSGMSAE
;
A
#
# COMPACT_ATOMS: atom_id res chain seq x y z
N ASN A 1 4.71 26.09 4.67
CA ASN A 1 4.77 24.64 4.67
C ASN A 1 4.48 24.13 6.09
N ALA A 2 3.28 23.59 6.32
CA ALA A 2 2.78 23.26 7.66
C ALA A 2 3.68 22.26 8.42
N MET A 3 4.24 21.25 7.72
CA MET A 3 5.15 20.28 8.35
C MET A 3 6.47 20.91 8.79
N MET A 4 7.00 21.84 7.99
CA MET A 4 8.22 22.59 8.35
C MET A 4 7.95 23.55 9.51
N ASP A 5 6.76 24.15 9.53
CA ASP A 5 6.33 25.04 10.61
C ASP A 5 6.12 24.25 11.93
N ALA A 6 5.51 23.08 11.85
CA ALA A 6 5.36 22.19 13.01
C ALA A 6 6.72 21.74 13.61
N LYS A 7 7.73 21.55 12.78
CA LYS A 7 9.10 21.26 13.22
C LYS A 7 9.76 22.44 13.94
N GLY A 8 9.25 23.66 13.73
CA GLY A 8 9.98 24.91 14.02
C GLY A 8 10.29 25.18 15.48
N GLU A 9 9.55 24.66 16.43
CA GLU A 9 9.72 25.07 17.83
C GLU A 9 10.16 23.97 18.78
N GLU A 10 9.62 22.76 18.73
CA GLU A 10 9.97 21.68 19.66
C GLU A 10 9.91 20.27 19.05
N GLY A 11 9.48 20.15 17.80
CA GLY A 11 9.32 18.87 17.13
C GLY A 11 10.56 18.42 16.35
N SER A 12 10.65 17.14 16.16
CA SER A 12 11.58 16.49 15.25
C SER A 12 10.77 15.84 14.13
N PHE A 13 11.34 15.66 12.93
CA PHE A 13 10.72 14.81 11.91
C PHE A 13 10.64 13.34 12.32
N PHE A 14 11.22 12.97 13.44
CA PHE A 14 11.15 11.66 14.05
C PHE A 14 10.27 11.65 15.31
N ASP A 15 9.42 12.66 15.47
CA ASP A 15 8.44 12.77 16.54
C ASP A 15 7.05 12.63 15.92
N ASP A 16 6.43 11.48 16.12
CA ASP A 16 5.10 11.14 15.60
C ASP A 16 4.05 12.15 16.07
N GLU A 17 4.10 12.57 17.33
CA GLU A 17 3.15 13.54 17.88
C GLU A 17 3.25 14.91 17.20
N ALA A 18 4.44 15.30 16.75
CA ALA A 18 4.65 16.59 16.08
C ALA A 18 4.17 16.60 14.62
N ILE A 19 4.13 15.45 13.95
CA ILE A 19 3.87 15.38 12.50
C ILE A 19 2.64 14.57 12.10
N LYS A 20 2.03 13.81 13.00
CA LYS A 20 0.89 12.90 12.71
C LYS A 20 -0.29 13.56 12.00
N ASP A 21 -0.51 14.86 12.23
CA ASP A 21 -1.63 15.61 11.65
C ASP A 21 -1.29 16.20 10.26
N TYR A 22 -0.08 15.99 9.74
CA TYR A 22 0.42 16.64 8.52
C TYR A 22 0.58 15.73 7.32
N GLY A 23 0.05 14.55 7.37
CA GLY A 23 0.11 13.61 6.26
C GLY A 23 -0.28 12.21 6.65
N THR A 24 -0.37 11.36 5.64
CA THR A 24 -0.66 9.93 5.81
C THR A 24 0.46 9.13 5.16
N LYS A 25 0.93 8.12 5.88
CA LYS A 25 1.93 7.18 5.36
C LYS A 25 1.31 6.32 4.26
N LEU A 26 1.84 6.42 3.04
CA LEU A 26 1.38 5.60 1.91
C LEU A 26 2.04 4.22 1.90
N ILE A 27 3.26 4.12 2.42
CA ILE A 27 4.04 2.88 2.52
C ILE A 27 5.02 3.02 3.67
N GLY A 28 5.17 1.96 4.45
CA GLY A 28 6.07 1.88 5.62
C GLY A 28 6.99 0.67 5.54
N ASN A 29 7.55 0.31 6.68
CA ASN A 29 8.31 -0.92 6.83
C ASN A 29 7.35 -2.11 6.84
N PHE A 30 7.57 -3.08 5.98
CA PHE A 30 6.86 -4.36 6.02
C PHE A 30 7.76 -5.48 5.52
N GLU A 31 7.45 -6.69 5.98
CA GLU A 31 8.21 -7.89 5.65
C GLU A 31 7.24 -8.95 5.11
N ILE A 32 7.58 -9.54 3.99
CA ILE A 32 6.88 -10.70 3.44
C ILE A 32 7.71 -11.93 3.76
N THR A 33 7.16 -12.86 4.52
CA THR A 33 7.83 -14.12 4.87
C THR A 33 7.28 -15.29 4.04
N ASN A 34 8.10 -16.31 3.86
CA ASN A 34 7.64 -17.61 3.32
C ASN A 34 7.04 -18.50 4.44
N GLU A 35 6.64 -19.72 4.10
CA GLU A 35 6.08 -20.70 5.05
C GLU A 35 7.04 -21.12 6.19
N GLN A 36 8.31 -20.79 6.09
CA GLN A 36 9.34 -21.05 7.10
C GLN A 36 9.71 -19.80 7.90
N ASP A 37 8.90 -18.75 7.85
CA ASP A 37 9.14 -17.45 8.47
C ASP A 37 10.46 -16.78 8.02
N ILE A 38 10.91 -17.07 6.80
CA ILE A 38 12.10 -16.44 6.21
C ILE A 38 11.65 -15.24 5.36
N PRO A 39 12.22 -14.04 5.58
CA PRO A 39 11.95 -12.88 4.74
C PRO A 39 12.33 -13.11 3.29
N VAL A 40 11.36 -12.94 2.40
CA VAL A 40 11.51 -13.08 0.95
C VAL A 40 11.18 -11.80 0.19
N GLY A 41 10.56 -10.82 0.84
CA GLY A 41 10.18 -9.54 0.28
C GLY A 41 9.91 -8.49 1.35
N GLY A 42 9.46 -7.32 0.92
CA GLY A 42 9.16 -6.20 1.79
C GLY A 42 10.13 -5.04 1.64
N TYR A 43 9.91 -3.98 2.40
CA TYR A 43 10.73 -2.77 2.39
C TYR A 43 11.11 -2.32 3.79
N VAL A 44 12.30 -1.73 3.89
CA VAL A 44 12.82 -1.07 5.09
C VAL A 44 13.11 0.38 4.76
N SER A 45 12.55 1.29 5.53
CA SER A 45 12.73 2.75 5.39
C SER A 45 12.50 3.24 3.95
N PRO A 46 11.35 2.92 3.32
CA PRO A 46 11.04 3.49 2.02
C PRO A 46 10.93 5.01 2.15
N GLY A 47 11.60 5.75 1.27
CA GLY A 47 11.60 7.21 1.40
C GLY A 47 12.35 7.93 0.30
N HIS A 48 12.61 9.24 0.50
CA HIS A 48 13.23 10.15 -0.45
C HIS A 48 12.52 10.07 -1.81
N ASN A 49 11.22 10.26 -1.79
CA ASN A 49 10.33 10.02 -2.90
C ASN A 49 10.22 11.23 -3.86
N SER A 50 9.81 10.93 -5.09
CA SER A 50 9.38 11.89 -6.09
C SER A 50 8.18 11.31 -6.85
N ALA A 51 7.20 12.13 -7.18
CA ALA A 51 6.09 11.75 -8.03
C ALA A 51 6.38 12.14 -9.49
N TYR A 52 5.97 11.30 -10.42
CA TYR A 52 6.09 11.52 -11.86
C TYR A 52 4.77 11.20 -12.55
N TYR A 53 4.38 12.05 -13.48
CA TYR A 53 3.24 11.81 -14.36
C TYR A 53 3.73 11.58 -15.78
N ASP A 54 3.37 10.43 -16.35
CA ASP A 54 3.62 10.10 -17.75
C ASP A 54 2.40 10.51 -18.59
N GLU A 55 2.58 11.56 -19.39
CA GLU A 55 1.52 12.09 -20.26
C GLU A 55 1.14 11.14 -21.40
N VAL A 56 2.05 10.25 -21.82
CA VAL A 56 1.81 9.31 -22.92
C VAL A 56 0.96 8.14 -22.44
N GLU A 57 1.33 7.56 -21.30
CA GLU A 57 0.63 6.43 -20.71
C GLU A 57 -0.57 6.87 -19.84
N ASN A 58 -0.68 8.17 -19.55
CA ASN A 58 -1.64 8.74 -18.59
C ASN A 58 -1.59 8.04 -17.25
N LYS A 59 -0.37 7.86 -16.72
CA LYS A 59 -0.12 7.17 -15.46
C LYS A 59 0.70 8.02 -14.51
N TYR A 60 0.39 7.90 -13.24
CA TYR A 60 1.20 8.47 -12.16
C TYR A 60 2.09 7.40 -11.54
N TYR A 61 3.27 7.80 -11.15
CA TYR A 61 4.25 6.95 -10.48
C TYR A 61 4.81 7.65 -9.26
N ILE A 62 5.12 6.86 -8.24
CA ILE A 62 5.99 7.28 -7.14
C ILE A 62 7.32 6.54 -7.27
N ILE A 63 8.41 7.30 -7.19
CA ILE A 63 9.78 6.81 -7.29
C ILE A 63 10.43 7.07 -5.94
N PHE A 64 10.97 6.06 -5.31
CA PHE A 64 11.61 6.17 -4.01
C PHE A 64 12.75 5.17 -3.90
N HIS A 65 13.58 5.30 -2.86
CA HIS A 65 14.51 4.23 -2.51
C HIS A 65 14.00 3.44 -1.30
N ALA A 66 14.38 2.19 -1.22
CA ALA A 66 14.12 1.35 -0.06
C ALA A 66 15.31 0.42 0.20
N ARG A 67 15.50 0.08 1.46
CA ARG A 67 16.27 -1.09 1.86
C ARG A 67 15.36 -2.31 1.89
N PHE A 68 15.93 -3.46 2.17
CA PHE A 68 15.19 -4.73 2.19
C PHE A 68 15.46 -5.49 3.47
N PRO A 69 14.49 -6.27 3.96
CA PRO A 69 14.70 -7.13 5.11
C PRO A 69 15.94 -8.00 4.95
N ASN A 70 16.80 -8.01 5.98
CA ASN A 70 18.04 -8.80 6.03
C ASN A 70 19.09 -8.51 4.92
N LYS A 71 19.01 -7.36 4.23
CA LYS A 71 19.98 -6.91 3.21
C LYS A 71 20.88 -5.77 3.70
N GLY A 72 20.86 -5.46 5.00
CA GLY A 72 21.64 -4.37 5.59
C GLY A 72 21.30 -3.00 5.01
N GLU A 73 22.32 -2.19 4.75
CA GLU A 73 22.16 -0.82 4.25
C GLU A 73 22.05 -0.71 2.71
N HIS A 74 21.85 -1.82 2.02
CA HIS A 74 21.74 -1.84 0.56
C HIS A 74 20.41 -1.20 0.13
N ASN A 75 20.52 -0.09 -0.61
CA ASN A 75 19.37 0.65 -1.12
C ASN A 75 19.19 0.39 -2.62
N GLU A 76 17.95 0.24 -3.04
CA GLU A 76 17.58 0.22 -4.45
C GLU A 76 16.45 1.21 -4.72
N VAL A 77 16.42 1.72 -5.95
CA VAL A 77 15.29 2.53 -6.43
C VAL A 77 14.10 1.62 -6.71
N ARG A 78 12.94 2.05 -6.29
CA ARG A 78 11.65 1.43 -6.58
C ARG A 78 10.74 2.41 -7.29
N VAL A 79 9.97 1.88 -8.23
CA VAL A 79 8.92 2.61 -8.94
C VAL A 79 7.62 1.85 -8.71
N HIS A 80 6.62 2.53 -8.18
CA HIS A 80 5.28 1.99 -8.02
C HIS A 80 4.29 2.86 -8.76
N GLN A 81 3.25 2.26 -9.31
CA GLN A 81 2.15 3.04 -9.88
C GLN A 81 1.38 3.72 -8.76
N LEU A 82 0.99 4.95 -9.00
CA LEU A 82 0.19 5.76 -8.09
C LEU A 82 -1.18 6.00 -8.73
N PHE A 83 -2.23 5.80 -7.96
CA PHE A 83 -3.60 6.08 -8.34
C PHE A 83 -4.17 7.20 -7.48
N PHE A 84 -5.32 7.74 -7.88
CA PHE A 84 -6.11 8.61 -7.03
C PHE A 84 -7.50 7.98 -6.89
N ASN A 85 -7.92 7.73 -5.66
CA ASN A 85 -9.24 7.20 -5.41
C ASN A 85 -10.33 8.26 -5.65
N SER A 86 -11.60 7.87 -5.55
CA SER A 86 -12.73 8.78 -5.77
C SER A 86 -12.79 9.95 -4.79
N ASP A 87 -12.16 9.81 -3.63
CA ASP A 87 -12.04 10.86 -2.62
C ASP A 87 -10.88 11.83 -2.93
N GLY A 88 -10.09 11.55 -3.99
CA GLY A 88 -8.94 12.35 -4.41
C GLY A 88 -7.64 12.04 -3.65
N TRP A 89 -7.60 10.99 -2.85
CA TRP A 89 -6.40 10.58 -2.15
C TRP A 89 -5.46 9.73 -3.01
N PRO A 90 -4.15 9.95 -2.91
CA PRO A 90 -3.17 9.08 -3.56
C PRO A 90 -3.17 7.69 -2.93
N VAL A 91 -3.12 6.67 -3.77
CA VAL A 91 -3.05 5.26 -3.40
C VAL A 91 -1.91 4.62 -4.17
N ILE A 92 -0.97 3.97 -3.48
CA ILE A 92 0.20 3.34 -4.09
C ILE A 92 -0.08 1.88 -4.40
N ALA A 93 0.25 1.42 -5.61
CA ALA A 93 0.19 -0.01 -5.94
C ALA A 93 1.18 -0.79 -5.05
N PRO A 94 0.79 -1.91 -4.41
CA PRO A 94 1.61 -2.58 -3.40
C PRO A 94 2.94 -3.13 -3.92
N LEU A 95 2.98 -3.60 -5.18
CA LEU A 95 4.18 -4.19 -5.77
C LEU A 95 4.87 -3.23 -6.74
N ARG A 96 6.15 -3.48 -7.01
CA ARG A 96 6.94 -2.71 -7.97
C ARG A 96 6.29 -2.74 -9.35
N TYR A 97 6.25 -1.59 -10.01
CA TYR A 97 5.71 -1.47 -11.36
C TYR A 97 6.47 -2.37 -12.36
N ALA A 98 5.72 -3.21 -13.05
CA ALA A 98 6.23 -4.15 -14.05
C ALA A 98 5.51 -4.01 -15.41
N GLY A 99 4.79 -2.90 -15.62
CA GLY A 99 4.06 -2.64 -16.86
C GLY A 99 2.55 -2.85 -16.74
N GLU A 100 2.05 -3.04 -15.53
CA GLU A 100 0.62 -3.24 -15.29
C GLU A 100 -0.22 -2.03 -15.71
N SER A 101 -1.49 -2.29 -15.97
CA SER A 101 -2.51 -1.28 -16.23
C SER A 101 -3.78 -1.64 -15.46
N LEU A 102 -4.54 -0.63 -15.09
CA LEU A 102 -5.88 -0.85 -14.55
C LEU A 102 -6.77 -1.49 -15.61
N THR A 103 -7.27 -2.66 -15.30
CA THR A 103 -8.26 -3.40 -16.10
C THR A 103 -9.41 -3.82 -15.19
N ALA A 104 -10.59 -4.00 -15.76
CA ALA A 104 -11.69 -4.56 -14.99
C ALA A 104 -11.34 -5.98 -14.53
N LEU A 105 -11.59 -6.27 -13.26
CA LEU A 105 -11.40 -7.59 -12.67
C LEU A 105 -12.76 -8.20 -12.34
N GLU A 106 -12.90 -9.47 -12.68
CA GLU A 106 -14.07 -10.23 -12.29
C GLU A 106 -14.03 -10.57 -10.80
N THR A 107 -15.18 -10.84 -10.22
CA THR A 107 -15.29 -11.20 -8.79
C THR A 107 -14.37 -12.36 -8.39
N GLU A 108 -14.23 -13.35 -9.27
CA GLU A 108 -13.39 -14.52 -9.10
C GLU A 108 -11.89 -14.22 -9.12
N GLU A 109 -11.49 -13.14 -9.80
CA GLU A 109 -10.10 -12.66 -9.82
C GLU A 109 -9.71 -11.87 -8.58
N ILE A 110 -10.73 -11.31 -7.88
CA ILE A 110 -10.56 -10.59 -6.62
C ILE A 110 -10.65 -11.54 -5.43
N ALA A 111 -11.54 -12.52 -5.48
CA ALA A 111 -11.70 -13.47 -4.39
C ALA A 111 -10.42 -14.30 -4.18
N GLY A 112 -9.98 -14.43 -2.93
CA GLY A 112 -8.78 -15.18 -2.59
C GLY A 112 -8.25 -14.82 -1.20
N ASP A 113 -7.10 -15.40 -0.89
CA ASP A 113 -6.38 -15.15 0.35
C ASP A 113 -5.32 -14.05 0.13
N TYR A 114 -5.28 -13.10 1.05
CA TYR A 114 -4.42 -11.93 1.02
C TYR A 114 -3.58 -11.82 2.28
N ARG A 115 -2.41 -11.21 2.15
CA ARG A 115 -1.65 -10.64 3.24
C ARG A 115 -2.03 -9.18 3.35
N PHE A 116 -2.52 -8.77 4.50
CA PHE A 116 -2.96 -7.40 4.75
C PHE A 116 -2.00 -6.71 5.69
N TYR A 117 -1.56 -5.53 5.31
CA TYR A 117 -0.72 -4.64 6.10
C TYR A 117 -1.45 -3.31 6.29
N LYS A 118 -1.69 -2.93 7.53
CA LYS A 118 -2.26 -1.63 7.86
C LYS A 118 -1.13 -0.67 8.16
N MET A 119 -0.85 0.26 7.26
CA MET A 119 0.15 1.30 7.48
C MET A 119 -0.37 2.28 8.52
N ASP A 120 0.31 2.39 9.65
CA ASP A 120 0.06 3.43 10.64
C ASP A 120 0.94 4.67 10.37
N ASN A 121 0.79 5.73 11.17
CA ASN A 121 1.57 6.95 11.03
C ASN A 121 2.83 6.98 11.92
N ALA A 122 3.14 5.90 12.64
CA ALA A 122 4.32 5.84 13.49
C ALA A 122 5.62 6.00 12.68
N ILE A 123 6.61 6.68 13.27
CA ILE A 123 7.94 6.87 12.70
C ILE A 123 8.93 6.08 13.54
N ASP A 124 9.00 4.80 13.30
CA ASP A 124 9.84 3.87 14.02
C ASP A 124 10.57 2.90 13.07
N ALA A 125 11.24 1.93 13.63
CA ALA A 125 11.96 0.89 12.89
C ALA A 125 11.17 -0.42 12.80
N ASP A 126 9.97 -0.47 13.37
CA ASP A 126 9.17 -1.68 13.44
C ASP A 126 8.53 -2.00 12.09
N TYR A 127 8.27 -3.27 11.86
CA TYR A 127 7.54 -3.71 10.68
C TYR A 127 6.04 -3.71 10.98
N GLU A 128 5.27 -3.28 9.99
CA GLU A 128 3.82 -3.46 10.03
C GLU A 128 3.46 -4.94 10.14
N GLU A 129 2.50 -5.25 11.00
CA GLU A 129 2.05 -6.63 11.22
C GLU A 129 1.41 -7.21 9.96
N GLU A 130 1.86 -8.41 9.56
CA GLU A 130 1.18 -9.20 8.52
C GLU A 130 -0.08 -9.85 9.09
N LEU A 131 -1.22 -9.53 8.50
CA LEU A 131 -2.52 -10.03 8.91
C LEU A 131 -3.15 -10.85 7.77
N ALA A 132 -3.76 -11.98 8.11
CA ALA A 132 -4.47 -12.80 7.12
C ALA A 132 -5.84 -12.18 6.79
N LEU A 133 -6.17 -12.13 5.50
CA LEU A 133 -7.44 -11.64 4.99
C LEU A 133 -7.92 -12.55 3.85
N THR A 134 -9.17 -13.03 3.91
CA THR A 134 -9.80 -13.78 2.84
C THR A 134 -10.97 -12.99 2.27
N LEU A 135 -10.97 -12.76 0.96
CA LEU A 135 -12.08 -12.16 0.22
C LEU A 135 -12.85 -13.25 -0.53
N THR A 136 -14.18 -13.22 -0.45
CA THR A 136 -15.02 -14.25 -1.08
C THR A 136 -15.74 -13.73 -2.33
N THR A 137 -16.16 -14.64 -3.19
CA THR A 137 -17.02 -14.31 -4.35
C THR A 137 -18.42 -13.82 -3.95
N THR A 138 -18.80 -13.97 -2.69
CA THR A 138 -20.04 -13.40 -2.12
C THR A 138 -19.82 -12.03 -1.50
N HIS A 139 -18.69 -11.38 -1.82
CA HIS A 139 -18.30 -10.03 -1.35
C HIS A 139 -18.10 -9.92 0.17
N LEU A 140 -17.87 -11.02 0.87
CA LEU A 140 -17.51 -11.00 2.29
C LEU A 140 -16.00 -10.98 2.46
N ALA A 141 -15.54 -10.38 3.56
CA ALA A 141 -14.16 -10.34 4.00
C ALA A 141 -14.04 -11.01 5.37
N TYR A 142 -13.08 -11.91 5.52
CA TYR A 142 -12.79 -12.64 6.76
C TYR A 142 -11.33 -12.42 7.16
N GLY A 143 -11.07 -12.43 8.44
CA GLY A 143 -9.74 -12.25 9.04
C GLY A 143 -9.78 -11.18 10.12
N GLN A 144 -9.45 -9.96 9.81
CA GLN A 144 -9.30 -8.86 10.76
C GLN A 144 -10.63 -8.21 11.14
N GLY A 145 -11.42 -8.91 11.96
CA GLY A 145 -12.71 -8.41 12.45
C GLY A 145 -13.89 -8.63 11.50
N GLY A 146 -13.64 -9.20 10.32
CA GLY A 146 -14.65 -9.40 9.30
C GLY A 146 -15.09 -8.11 8.59
N GLY A 147 -15.82 -8.28 7.49
CA GLY A 147 -16.31 -7.17 6.71
C GLY A 147 -16.83 -7.58 5.34
N TYR A 148 -16.74 -6.68 4.40
CA TYR A 148 -17.16 -6.90 3.02
C TYR A 148 -16.37 -6.00 2.06
N TRP A 149 -16.44 -6.32 0.78
CA TRP A 149 -15.89 -5.50 -0.27
C TRP A 149 -16.94 -5.25 -1.36
N LYS A 150 -16.80 -4.15 -2.08
CA LYS A 150 -17.65 -3.80 -3.22
C LYS A 150 -16.84 -3.07 -4.27
N GLY A 151 -17.17 -3.28 -5.54
CA GLY A 151 -16.69 -2.45 -6.63
C GLY A 151 -17.31 -1.06 -6.60
N SER A 152 -16.64 -0.08 -7.19
CA SER A 152 -17.19 1.24 -7.45
C SER A 152 -17.62 1.39 -8.92
N GLU A 153 -18.06 2.60 -9.32
CA GLU A 153 -18.38 2.91 -10.72
C GLU A 153 -17.13 3.07 -11.60
N LEU A 154 -15.97 3.30 -10.99
CA LEU A 154 -14.69 3.42 -11.69
C LEU A 154 -14.10 2.02 -11.95
N PRO A 155 -13.41 1.83 -13.08
CA PRO A 155 -12.72 0.57 -13.32
C PRO A 155 -11.77 0.22 -12.20
N ASN A 156 -11.92 -0.97 -11.64
CA ASN A 156 -11.09 -1.55 -10.60
C ASN A 156 -11.05 -0.82 -9.25
N GLU A 157 -11.67 0.35 -9.10
CA GLU A 157 -11.83 0.96 -7.79
C GLU A 157 -12.84 0.16 -6.97
N SER A 158 -12.51 -0.06 -5.73
CA SER A 158 -13.34 -0.80 -4.78
C SER A 158 -13.25 -0.19 -3.40
N SER A 159 -14.24 -0.43 -2.59
CA SER A 159 -14.12 -0.25 -1.16
C SER A 159 -14.01 -1.59 -0.45
N LEU A 160 -13.10 -1.64 0.51
CA LEU A 160 -12.91 -2.75 1.42
C LEU A 160 -13.25 -2.27 2.82
N VAL A 161 -14.24 -2.88 3.45
CA VAL A 161 -14.64 -2.55 4.82
C VAL A 161 -14.18 -3.68 5.74
N LEU A 162 -13.31 -3.34 6.68
CA LEU A 162 -12.80 -4.25 7.70
C LEU A 162 -13.00 -3.62 9.07
N ASN A 163 -13.62 -4.36 9.98
CA ASN A 163 -13.87 -3.90 11.35
C ASN A 163 -14.42 -2.47 11.43
N PHE A 164 -15.42 -2.17 10.58
CA PHE A 164 -16.09 -0.86 10.43
C PHE A 164 -15.26 0.26 9.80
N THR A 165 -13.99 0.05 9.47
CA THR A 165 -13.17 1.02 8.71
C THR A 165 -13.31 0.73 7.22
N GLU A 166 -13.68 1.76 6.44
CA GLU A 166 -13.76 1.68 4.97
C GLU A 166 -12.47 2.19 4.35
N TYR A 167 -11.91 1.40 3.45
CA TYR A 167 -10.73 1.72 2.64
C TYR A 167 -11.16 1.84 1.17
N ASN A 168 -11.01 3.02 0.59
CA ASN A 168 -11.30 3.28 -0.82
C ASN A 168 -10.02 3.21 -1.66
N GLY A 169 -10.02 2.37 -2.69
CA GLY A 169 -8.82 2.12 -3.47
C GLY A 169 -9.01 1.19 -4.65
N TYR A 170 -7.94 0.49 -5.02
CA TYR A 170 -7.89 -0.26 -6.26
C TYR A 170 -7.42 -1.69 -6.06
N PHE A 171 -8.11 -2.63 -6.72
CA PHE A 171 -7.55 -3.93 -7.06
C PHE A 171 -6.78 -3.82 -8.37
N VAL A 172 -5.58 -4.38 -8.40
CA VAL A 172 -4.67 -4.33 -9.56
C VAL A 172 -4.05 -5.70 -9.77
N ARG A 173 -3.98 -6.15 -11.03
CA ARG A 173 -3.14 -7.30 -11.40
C ARG A 173 -1.71 -6.84 -11.50
N GLN A 174 -0.84 -7.40 -10.68
CA GLN A 174 0.57 -7.05 -10.61
C GLN A 174 1.45 -8.29 -10.69
N TRP A 175 2.68 -8.10 -11.15
CA TRP A 175 3.69 -9.13 -11.13
C TRP A 175 4.33 -9.23 -9.74
N ASP A 176 4.16 -10.38 -9.10
CA ASP A 176 4.87 -10.73 -7.88
C ASP A 176 6.24 -11.30 -8.23
N GLU A 177 7.28 -10.49 -8.08
CA GLU A 177 8.66 -10.90 -8.41
C GLU A 177 9.22 -11.95 -7.45
N VAL A 178 8.66 -12.08 -6.24
CA VAL A 178 9.08 -13.08 -5.25
C VAL A 178 8.61 -14.48 -5.65
N ASN A 179 7.36 -14.59 -6.07
CA ASN A 179 6.75 -15.87 -6.44
C ASN A 179 6.80 -16.14 -7.95
N GLY A 180 7.14 -15.14 -8.77
CA GLY A 180 7.21 -15.26 -10.23
C GLY A 180 5.85 -15.49 -10.89
N VAL A 181 4.80 -14.89 -10.36
CA VAL A 181 3.42 -15.03 -10.83
C VAL A 181 2.71 -13.68 -10.90
N GLU A 182 1.66 -13.61 -11.73
CA GLU A 182 0.71 -12.51 -11.62
C GLU A 182 -0.23 -12.76 -10.43
N THR A 183 -0.43 -11.71 -9.64
CA THR A 183 -1.32 -11.74 -8.48
C THR A 183 -2.26 -10.54 -8.47
N THR A 184 -3.37 -10.66 -7.77
CA THR A 184 -4.24 -9.52 -7.50
C THR A 184 -3.82 -8.87 -6.19
N THR A 185 -3.63 -7.57 -6.22
CA THR A 185 -3.30 -6.75 -5.04
C THR A 185 -4.40 -5.74 -4.79
N PHE A 186 -4.51 -5.27 -3.57
CA PHE A 186 -5.35 -4.15 -3.18
C PHE A 186 -4.54 -3.11 -2.42
N SER A 187 -4.80 -1.85 -2.70
CA SER A 187 -4.36 -0.75 -1.86
C SER A 187 -5.47 0.28 -1.75
N GLY A 188 -5.68 0.82 -0.58
CA GLY A 188 -6.73 1.78 -0.30
C GLY A 188 -6.40 2.69 0.87
N MET A 189 -7.12 3.81 0.94
CA MET A 189 -7.02 4.79 2.01
C MET A 189 -8.31 4.80 2.79
N SER A 190 -8.22 4.87 4.12
CA SER A 190 -9.37 5.21 4.95
C SER A 190 -9.54 6.72 5.02
N ALA A 191 -10.79 7.16 5.24
CA ALA A 191 -11.10 8.57 5.44
C ALA A 191 -10.84 9.07 6.87
N GLU A 192 -10.37 8.19 7.76
CA GLU A 192 -10.10 8.45 9.18
C GLU A 192 -8.60 8.66 9.43
#